data_569a9218721c42edd9613b142dc8bc2e
#
_entry.id   569a9218721c42edd9613b142dc8bc2e
#
_cell.length_a   1.000
_cell.length_b   1.000
_cell.length_c   1.000
_cell.angle_alpha   90.00
_cell.angle_beta   90.00
_cell.angle_gamma   90.00
#
_symmetry.space_group_name_H-M   'P 1'
#
loop_
_entity.id
_entity.type
_entity.pdbx_description
1 polymer ?
#
loop_
_entity_poly.entity_id
_entity_poly.type
_entity_poly.pdbx_seq_one_letter_code
_entity_poly.pdbx_strand_id
1 'polypeptide(L)'
;ELDVNMEAVAKINKELYGIRKELEAVDASKQFPNPFNPLTDQLPAEIDKEFDKAIEAAKANNEEALLNACHAIEAYFNFPKPNELVKKAEVPGGMYSNMVAQLKQLNSMDILEKAMELIPTVRLAAGLPPLVTPTSQIVGAQAVNCALDIKAGKPMYSNVSNQFVNLVKGEYGKTPVPVDPEFRLKIAGTREEIPYDTSKYQMQPNPELPE
;
A
#
# COMPACT_ATOMS: atom_id res chain seq x y z
N GLU A 1 -16.93 24.44 -7.59
CA GLU A 1 -16.25 24.16 -8.88
C GLU A 1 -14.76 24.44 -8.72
N LEU A 2 -13.92 23.51 -9.20
CA LEU A 2 -12.48 23.73 -9.23
C LEU A 2 -12.13 24.44 -10.55
N ASP A 3 -11.47 25.59 -10.46
CA ASP A 3 -10.94 26.30 -11.63
C ASP A 3 -9.64 25.61 -12.07
N VAL A 4 -9.76 24.65 -13.00
CA VAL A 4 -8.63 23.88 -13.52
C VAL A 4 -8.30 24.36 -14.92
N ASN A 5 -7.05 24.78 -15.13
CA ASN A 5 -6.55 25.10 -16.46
C ASN A 5 -6.31 23.82 -17.28
N MET A 6 -7.33 23.40 -18.04
CA MET A 6 -7.30 22.17 -18.84
C MET A 6 -6.26 22.21 -19.97
N GLU A 7 -5.92 23.38 -20.50
CA GLU A 7 -4.86 23.50 -21.51
C GLU A 7 -3.47 23.20 -20.93
N ALA A 8 -3.22 23.71 -19.71
CA ALA A 8 -1.98 23.39 -18.99
C ALA A 8 -1.89 21.89 -18.66
N VAL A 9 -3.01 21.28 -18.23
CA VAL A 9 -3.07 19.83 -17.98
C VAL A 9 -2.78 19.04 -19.25
N ALA A 10 -3.38 19.40 -20.39
CA ALA A 10 -3.14 18.72 -21.66
C ALA A 10 -1.67 18.84 -22.12
N LYS A 11 -1.06 20.01 -21.93
CA LYS A 11 0.37 20.21 -22.24
C LYS A 11 1.27 19.32 -21.38
N ILE A 12 1.04 19.29 -20.05
CA ILE A 12 1.79 18.46 -19.11
C ILE A 12 1.62 16.97 -19.46
N ASN A 13 0.40 16.53 -19.74
CA ASN A 13 0.14 15.15 -20.15
C ASN A 13 0.92 14.76 -21.39
N LYS A 14 1.00 15.64 -22.39
CA LYS A 14 1.78 15.39 -23.61
C LYS A 14 3.27 15.18 -23.32
N GLU A 15 3.84 15.98 -22.42
CA GLU A 15 5.23 15.84 -21.98
C GLU A 15 5.44 14.53 -21.20
N LEU A 16 4.53 14.19 -20.28
CA LEU A 16 4.56 12.95 -19.52
C LEU A 16 4.47 11.70 -20.42
N TYR A 17 3.66 11.75 -21.48
CA TYR A 17 3.59 10.65 -22.46
C TYR A 17 4.91 10.48 -23.24
N GLY A 18 5.64 11.58 -23.51
CA GLY A 18 6.97 11.50 -24.09
C GLY A 18 7.95 10.76 -23.19
N ILE A 19 8.04 11.17 -21.91
CA ILE A 19 8.88 10.54 -20.88
C ILE A 19 8.49 9.07 -20.70
N ARG A 20 7.18 8.77 -20.66
CA ARG A 20 6.68 7.41 -20.55
C ARG A 20 7.16 6.51 -21.69
N LYS A 21 7.10 6.97 -22.95
CA LYS A 21 7.61 6.20 -24.09
C LYS A 21 9.10 5.87 -23.98
N GLU A 22 9.89 6.79 -23.46
CA GLU A 22 11.30 6.55 -23.19
C GLU A 22 11.49 5.48 -22.12
N LEU A 23 10.71 5.51 -21.04
CA LEU A 23 10.73 4.51 -19.99
C LEU A 23 10.26 3.13 -20.48
N GLU A 24 9.22 3.07 -21.31
CA GLU A 24 8.73 1.83 -21.93
C GLU A 24 9.80 1.17 -22.80
N ALA A 25 10.59 1.99 -23.53
CA ALA A 25 11.69 1.50 -24.35
C ALA A 25 12.85 0.91 -23.53
N VAL A 26 13.07 1.44 -22.32
CA VAL A 26 14.15 0.97 -21.42
C VAL A 26 13.72 -0.21 -20.57
N ASP A 27 12.44 -0.30 -20.18
CA ASP A 27 11.90 -1.36 -19.31
C ASP A 27 10.80 -2.16 -20.02
N ALA A 28 11.19 -2.90 -21.05
CA ALA A 28 10.29 -3.79 -21.78
C ALA A 28 9.73 -4.95 -20.93
N SER A 29 10.23 -5.15 -19.69
CA SER A 29 9.72 -6.17 -18.78
C SER A 29 8.42 -5.76 -18.07
N LYS A 30 8.06 -4.47 -18.14
CA LYS A 30 6.85 -3.94 -17.51
C LYS A 30 5.72 -3.78 -18.52
N GLN A 31 4.53 -4.09 -18.06
CA GLN A 31 3.31 -3.76 -18.77
C GLN A 31 2.87 -2.34 -18.40
N PHE A 32 2.64 -1.51 -19.41
CA PHE A 32 2.15 -0.15 -19.23
C PHE A 32 0.74 -0.03 -19.80
N PRO A 33 -0.17 0.72 -19.15
CA PRO A 33 -1.48 1.03 -19.71
C PRO A 33 -1.36 1.81 -21.02
N ASN A 34 -2.28 1.60 -21.95
CA ASN A 34 -2.36 2.37 -23.19
C ASN A 34 -2.63 3.86 -22.87
N PRO A 35 -1.92 4.79 -23.49
CA PRO A 35 -2.15 6.21 -23.27
C PRO A 35 -3.54 6.61 -23.82
N PHE A 36 -4.22 7.48 -23.09
CA PHE A 36 -5.50 8.06 -23.51
C PHE A 36 -5.57 9.51 -23.05
N ASN A 37 -5.87 10.42 -23.97
CA ASN A 37 -6.09 11.83 -23.67
C ASN A 37 -7.57 12.14 -23.83
N PRO A 38 -8.34 12.37 -22.74
CA PRO A 38 -9.77 12.61 -22.80
C PRO A 38 -10.18 13.90 -23.56
N LEU A 39 -9.23 14.78 -23.86
CA LEU A 39 -9.49 16.00 -24.61
C LEU A 39 -9.40 15.81 -26.13
N THR A 40 -8.65 14.81 -26.59
CA THR A 40 -8.37 14.61 -28.04
C THR A 40 -8.77 13.24 -28.54
N ASP A 41 -8.78 12.25 -27.68
CA ASP A 41 -9.02 10.88 -28.05
C ASP A 41 -10.49 10.50 -27.81
N GLN A 42 -11.03 9.70 -28.69
CA GLN A 42 -12.38 9.15 -28.54
C GLN A 42 -12.31 7.69 -28.17
N LEU A 43 -13.13 7.30 -27.20
CA LEU A 43 -13.30 5.89 -26.85
C LEU A 43 -14.06 5.17 -27.97
N PRO A 44 -13.71 3.91 -28.29
CA PRO A 44 -14.58 3.06 -29.09
C PRO A 44 -15.94 2.92 -28.42
N ALA A 45 -17.02 2.95 -29.22
CA ALA A 45 -18.39 2.87 -28.70
C ALA A 45 -18.67 1.63 -27.84
N GLU A 46 -17.90 0.57 -28.02
CA GLU A 46 -17.96 -0.65 -27.22
C GLU A 46 -17.44 -0.43 -25.80
N ILE A 47 -16.35 0.32 -25.67
CA ILE A 47 -15.76 0.64 -24.36
C ILE A 47 -16.55 1.71 -23.62
N ASP A 48 -17.07 2.69 -24.35
CA ASP A 48 -17.97 3.70 -23.79
C ASP A 48 -19.20 3.04 -23.13
N LYS A 49 -19.78 2.02 -23.78
CA LYS A 49 -20.85 1.21 -23.18
C LYS A 49 -20.43 0.45 -21.92
N GLU A 50 -19.18 0.05 -21.79
CA GLU A 50 -18.72 -0.61 -20.55
C GLU A 50 -18.65 0.40 -19.38
N PHE A 51 -18.34 1.68 -19.63
CA PHE A 51 -18.47 2.72 -18.63
C PHE A 51 -19.91 2.93 -18.19
N ASP A 52 -20.87 2.96 -19.14
CA ASP A 52 -22.30 3.03 -18.81
C ASP A 52 -22.75 1.84 -17.96
N LYS A 53 -22.34 0.61 -18.33
CA LYS A 53 -22.65 -0.59 -17.55
C LYS A 53 -22.07 -0.53 -16.14
N ALA A 54 -20.84 -0.03 -15.97
CA ALA A 54 -20.23 0.15 -14.65
C ALA A 54 -21.03 1.13 -13.79
N ILE A 55 -21.47 2.26 -14.37
CA ILE A 55 -22.28 3.26 -13.69
C ILE A 55 -23.63 2.67 -13.25
N GLU A 56 -24.33 1.96 -14.14
CA GLU A 56 -25.61 1.34 -13.83
C GLU A 56 -25.47 0.21 -12.79
N ALA A 57 -24.43 -0.62 -12.88
CA ALA A 57 -24.13 -1.65 -11.91
C ALA A 57 -23.83 -1.07 -10.52
N ALA A 58 -23.09 0.03 -10.45
CA ALA A 58 -22.82 0.74 -9.19
C ALA A 58 -24.10 1.30 -8.57
N LYS A 59 -24.98 1.93 -9.36
CA LYS A 59 -26.30 2.41 -8.90
C LYS A 59 -27.19 1.28 -8.37
N ALA A 60 -27.09 0.09 -8.99
CA ALA A 60 -27.86 -1.08 -8.60
C ALA A 60 -27.23 -1.89 -7.45
N ASN A 61 -26.06 -1.50 -6.93
CA ASN A 61 -25.22 -2.27 -6.00
C ASN A 61 -24.94 -3.71 -6.50
N ASN A 62 -24.77 -3.87 -7.80
CA ASN A 62 -24.44 -5.16 -8.42
C ASN A 62 -22.93 -5.28 -8.61
N GLU A 63 -22.25 -5.87 -7.60
CA GLU A 63 -20.78 -5.99 -7.57
C GLU A 63 -20.24 -6.82 -8.74
N GLU A 64 -20.90 -7.91 -9.10
CA GLU A 64 -20.45 -8.80 -10.18
C GLU A 64 -20.47 -8.08 -11.54
N ALA A 65 -21.57 -7.40 -11.85
CA ALA A 65 -21.70 -6.63 -13.08
C ALA A 65 -20.71 -5.48 -13.14
N LEU A 66 -20.48 -4.79 -11.99
CA LEU A 66 -19.50 -3.72 -11.87
C LEU A 66 -18.07 -4.23 -12.13
N LEU A 67 -17.67 -5.33 -11.49
CA LEU A 67 -16.34 -5.92 -11.69
C LEU A 67 -16.13 -6.35 -13.14
N ASN A 68 -17.13 -6.98 -13.77
CA ASN A 68 -17.02 -7.40 -15.17
C ASN A 68 -16.82 -6.21 -16.11
N ALA A 69 -17.57 -5.12 -15.94
CA ALA A 69 -17.40 -3.91 -16.72
C ALA A 69 -16.03 -3.25 -16.48
N CYS A 70 -15.59 -3.15 -15.23
CA CYS A 70 -14.26 -2.65 -14.89
C CYS A 70 -13.14 -3.48 -15.53
N HIS A 71 -13.22 -4.80 -15.47
CA HIS A 71 -12.22 -5.67 -16.10
C HIS A 71 -12.16 -5.51 -17.63
N ALA A 72 -13.31 -5.28 -18.30
CA ALA A 72 -13.33 -5.00 -19.74
C ALA A 72 -12.62 -3.67 -20.05
N ILE A 73 -12.87 -2.64 -19.26
CA ILE A 73 -12.22 -1.31 -19.39
C ILE A 73 -10.70 -1.44 -19.13
N GLU A 74 -10.31 -2.11 -18.05
CA GLU A 74 -8.90 -2.34 -17.72
C GLU A 74 -8.16 -3.10 -18.82
N ALA A 75 -8.81 -4.12 -19.40
CA ALA A 75 -8.24 -4.89 -20.51
C ALA A 75 -8.02 -4.04 -21.76
N TYR A 76 -8.96 -3.16 -22.08
CA TYR A 76 -8.82 -2.23 -23.21
C TYR A 76 -7.61 -1.29 -23.03
N PHE A 77 -7.43 -0.76 -21.83
CA PHE A 77 -6.30 0.11 -21.52
C PHE A 77 -5.00 -0.64 -21.23
N ASN A 78 -4.99 -1.96 -21.38
CA ASN A 78 -3.81 -2.78 -21.11
C ASN A 78 -3.27 -2.63 -19.67
N PHE A 79 -4.15 -2.46 -18.68
CA PHE A 79 -3.73 -2.49 -17.29
C PHE A 79 -3.18 -3.87 -16.90
N PRO A 80 -2.13 -3.95 -16.08
CA PRO A 80 -1.64 -5.22 -15.59
C PRO A 80 -2.71 -5.92 -14.73
N LYS A 81 -2.75 -7.25 -14.84
CA LYS A 81 -3.66 -8.05 -14.00
C LYS A 81 -3.34 -7.83 -12.52
N PRO A 82 -4.35 -7.87 -11.64
CA PRO A 82 -4.14 -7.80 -10.20
C PRO A 82 -3.14 -8.86 -9.73
N ASN A 83 -2.30 -8.49 -8.77
CA ASN A 83 -1.40 -9.44 -8.14
C ASN A 83 -2.18 -10.25 -7.10
N GLU A 84 -2.45 -11.51 -7.40
CA GLU A 84 -3.26 -12.40 -6.54
C GLU A 84 -2.65 -12.61 -5.14
N LEU A 85 -1.31 -12.56 -5.01
CA LEU A 85 -0.65 -12.63 -3.72
C LEU A 85 -0.99 -11.41 -2.84
N VAL A 86 -0.94 -10.21 -3.44
CA VAL A 86 -1.30 -8.95 -2.76
C VAL A 86 -2.77 -8.93 -2.38
N LYS A 87 -3.64 -9.36 -3.31
CA LYS A 87 -5.08 -9.45 -3.08
C LYS A 87 -5.42 -10.41 -1.93
N LYS A 88 -4.84 -11.61 -1.95
CA LYS A 88 -5.05 -12.62 -0.90
C LYS A 88 -4.56 -12.16 0.48
N ALA A 89 -3.47 -11.42 0.53
CA ALA A 89 -2.91 -10.89 1.77
C ALA A 89 -3.58 -9.58 2.24
N GLU A 90 -4.48 -9.01 1.44
CA GLU A 90 -5.20 -7.74 1.73
C GLU A 90 -4.26 -6.58 2.07
N VAL A 91 -3.11 -6.51 1.40
CA VAL A 91 -2.08 -5.49 1.66
C VAL A 91 -2.20 -4.30 0.73
N PRO A 92 -2.01 -3.08 1.23
CA PRO A 92 -1.88 -1.88 0.38
C PRO A 92 -0.70 -2.00 -0.58
N GLY A 93 -0.87 -1.49 -1.82
CA GLY A 93 0.17 -1.56 -2.86
C GLY A 93 1.51 -0.95 -2.43
N GLY A 94 1.50 0.16 -1.69
CA GLY A 94 2.71 0.77 -1.12
C GLY A 94 3.43 -0.12 -0.11
N MET A 95 2.70 -0.88 0.71
CA MET A 95 3.28 -1.86 1.62
C MET A 95 3.99 -2.99 0.85
N TYR A 96 3.34 -3.54 -0.16
CA TYR A 96 3.91 -4.56 -1.02
C TYR A 96 5.20 -4.08 -1.71
N SER A 97 5.16 -2.89 -2.31
CA SER A 97 6.33 -2.31 -2.99
C SER A 97 7.53 -2.12 -2.05
N ASN A 98 7.28 -1.68 -0.81
CA ASN A 98 8.33 -1.53 0.21
C ASN A 98 8.92 -2.88 0.63
N MET A 99 8.09 -3.91 0.82
CA MET A 99 8.55 -5.27 1.12
C MET A 99 9.41 -5.84 0.00
N VAL A 100 8.99 -5.68 -1.25
CA VAL A 100 9.76 -6.09 -2.43
C VAL A 100 11.09 -5.35 -2.50
N ALA A 101 11.12 -4.04 -2.28
CA ALA A 101 12.35 -3.25 -2.26
C ALA A 101 13.32 -3.72 -1.17
N GLN A 102 12.83 -3.95 0.04
CA GLN A 102 13.61 -4.47 1.16
C GLN A 102 14.20 -5.86 0.84
N LEU A 103 13.39 -6.77 0.32
CA LEU A 103 13.84 -8.13 -0.02
C LEU A 103 14.83 -8.16 -1.17
N LYS A 104 14.69 -7.26 -2.15
CA LYS A 104 15.69 -7.09 -3.23
C LYS A 104 17.03 -6.63 -2.66
N GLN A 105 17.05 -5.65 -1.76
CA GLN A 105 18.28 -5.19 -1.10
C GLN A 105 18.96 -6.29 -0.28
N LEU A 106 18.18 -7.18 0.33
CA LEU A 106 18.67 -8.31 1.12
C LEU A 106 18.97 -9.55 0.27
N ASN A 107 18.80 -9.50 -1.06
CA ASN A 107 18.91 -10.67 -1.95
C ASN A 107 18.08 -11.87 -1.47
N SER A 108 16.88 -11.62 -0.95
CA SER A 108 16.03 -12.60 -0.29
C SER A 108 14.61 -12.61 -0.83
N MET A 109 14.44 -12.43 -2.15
CA MET A 109 13.12 -12.44 -2.81
C MET A 109 12.38 -13.77 -2.67
N ASP A 110 13.11 -14.86 -2.40
CA ASP A 110 12.59 -16.21 -2.18
C ASP A 110 11.66 -16.34 -0.97
N ILE A 111 11.73 -15.38 -0.01
CA ILE A 111 10.85 -15.37 1.17
C ILE A 111 9.66 -14.43 1.05
N LEU A 112 9.44 -13.78 -0.10
CA LEU A 112 8.35 -12.81 -0.27
C LEU A 112 6.98 -13.44 0.03
N GLU A 113 6.70 -14.62 -0.52
CA GLU A 113 5.44 -15.32 -0.28
C GLU A 113 5.24 -15.63 1.21
N LYS A 114 6.29 -16.13 1.86
CA LYS A 114 6.26 -16.41 3.31
C LYS A 114 6.05 -15.14 4.14
N ALA A 115 6.70 -14.05 3.79
CA ALA A 115 6.50 -12.77 4.46
C ALA A 115 5.04 -12.28 4.31
N MET A 116 4.46 -12.40 3.12
CA MET A 116 3.07 -12.05 2.85
C MET A 116 2.09 -12.91 3.67
N GLU A 117 2.32 -14.20 3.77
CA GLU A 117 1.52 -15.12 4.61
C GLU A 117 1.55 -14.75 6.10
N LEU A 118 2.65 -14.17 6.58
CA LEU A 118 2.83 -13.80 7.98
C LEU A 118 2.17 -12.47 8.35
N ILE A 119 1.79 -11.63 7.38
CA ILE A 119 1.20 -10.31 7.64
C ILE A 119 -0.03 -10.40 8.57
N PRO A 120 -1.03 -11.27 8.35
CA PRO A 120 -2.18 -11.35 9.25
C PRO A 120 -1.78 -11.71 10.69
N THR A 121 -0.83 -12.61 10.86
CA THR A 121 -0.33 -13.04 12.18
C THR A 121 0.40 -11.91 12.89
N VAL A 122 1.30 -11.21 12.21
CA VAL A 122 2.05 -10.08 12.76
C VAL A 122 1.12 -8.91 13.08
N ARG A 123 0.15 -8.63 12.20
CA ARG A 123 -0.86 -7.61 12.40
C ARG A 123 -1.74 -7.90 13.62
N LEU A 124 -2.20 -9.16 13.77
CA LEU A 124 -2.98 -9.57 14.94
C LEU A 124 -2.18 -9.43 16.25
N ALA A 125 -0.93 -9.89 16.25
CA ALA A 125 -0.04 -9.76 17.41
C ALA A 125 0.21 -8.30 17.81
N ALA A 126 0.18 -7.37 16.87
CA ALA A 126 0.30 -5.93 17.11
C ALA A 126 -1.03 -5.24 17.45
N GLY A 127 -2.13 -5.97 17.66
CA GLY A 127 -3.43 -5.43 18.02
C GLY A 127 -4.29 -4.96 16.86
N LEU A 128 -4.12 -5.54 15.67
CA LEU A 128 -4.85 -5.22 14.43
C LEU A 128 -4.79 -3.75 14.00
N PRO A 129 -3.60 -3.11 13.98
CA PRO A 129 -3.52 -1.74 13.51
C PRO A 129 -4.01 -1.63 12.06
N PRO A 130 -4.59 -0.48 11.65
CA PRO A 130 -4.96 -0.26 10.27
C PRO A 130 -3.71 -0.30 9.38
N LEU A 131 -3.82 -0.91 8.18
CA LEU A 131 -2.70 -1.01 7.24
C LEU A 131 -2.57 0.28 6.40
N VAL A 132 -2.38 1.40 7.08
CA VAL A 132 -2.08 2.72 6.51
C VAL A 132 -0.70 3.17 7.01
N THR A 133 -0.11 4.17 6.35
CA THR A 133 1.18 4.75 6.79
C THR A 133 1.03 5.40 8.18
N PRO A 134 1.91 5.15 9.14
CA PRO A 134 3.14 4.33 9.07
C PRO A 134 2.96 2.85 9.41
N THR A 135 1.84 2.42 9.98
CA THR A 135 1.64 1.10 10.56
C THR A 135 1.73 -0.04 9.54
N SER A 136 1.29 0.20 8.29
CA SER A 136 1.46 -0.77 7.20
C SER A 136 2.93 -1.11 6.95
N GLN A 137 3.81 -0.11 6.97
CA GLN A 137 5.24 -0.30 6.78
C GLN A 137 5.88 -1.03 7.97
N ILE A 138 5.46 -0.71 9.19
CA ILE A 138 5.94 -1.35 10.42
C ILE A 138 5.58 -2.84 10.44
N VAL A 139 4.32 -3.17 10.15
CA VAL A 139 3.83 -4.54 10.07
C VAL A 139 4.52 -5.30 8.94
N GLY A 140 4.65 -4.69 7.75
CA GLY A 140 5.32 -5.31 6.61
C GLY A 140 6.78 -5.62 6.86
N ALA A 141 7.53 -4.67 7.39
CA ALA A 141 8.94 -4.87 7.75
C ALA A 141 9.11 -5.96 8.82
N GLN A 142 8.22 -6.02 9.82
CA GLN A 142 8.26 -7.06 10.83
C GLN A 142 7.89 -8.43 10.28
N ALA A 143 6.96 -8.51 9.34
CA ALA A 143 6.63 -9.77 8.66
C ALA A 143 7.84 -10.30 7.86
N VAL A 144 8.58 -9.42 7.18
CA VAL A 144 9.85 -9.77 6.53
C VAL A 144 10.88 -10.28 7.54
N ASN A 145 11.06 -9.60 8.67
CA ASN A 145 11.97 -10.03 9.73
C ASN A 145 11.60 -11.42 10.27
N CYS A 146 10.31 -11.67 10.52
CA CYS A 146 9.84 -12.97 10.96
C CYS A 146 10.07 -14.08 9.91
N ALA A 147 9.89 -13.77 8.62
CA ALA A 147 10.18 -14.72 7.54
C ALA A 147 11.69 -15.04 7.46
N LEU A 148 12.56 -14.03 7.65
CA LEU A 148 14.01 -14.22 7.75
C LEU A 148 14.41 -15.05 8.97
N ASP A 149 13.79 -14.82 10.12
CA ASP A 149 14.01 -15.61 11.34
C ASP A 149 13.70 -17.10 11.08
N ILE A 150 12.53 -17.38 10.49
CA ILE A 150 12.10 -18.74 10.13
C ILE A 150 13.10 -19.38 9.15
N LYS A 151 13.50 -18.66 8.10
CA LYS A 151 14.50 -19.13 7.13
C LYS A 151 15.83 -19.47 7.80
N ALA A 152 16.22 -18.73 8.83
CA ALA A 152 17.42 -18.96 9.63
C ALA A 152 17.25 -20.03 10.73
N GLY A 153 16.10 -20.72 10.81
CA GLY A 153 15.80 -21.69 11.87
C GLY A 153 15.58 -21.08 13.24
N LYS A 154 15.29 -19.79 13.32
CA LYS A 154 15.02 -19.06 14.56
C LYS A 154 13.50 -18.92 14.79
N PRO A 155 13.07 -18.79 16.04
CA PRO A 155 11.66 -18.47 16.32
C PRO A 155 11.31 -17.08 15.81
N MET A 156 10.04 -16.88 15.44
CA MET A 156 9.50 -15.57 15.06
C MET A 156 9.78 -14.54 16.16
N TYR A 157 10.02 -13.30 15.74
CA TYR A 157 10.37 -12.18 16.63
C TYR A 157 11.73 -12.33 17.32
N SER A 158 12.67 -13.08 16.74
CA SER A 158 14.08 -13.06 17.15
C SER A 158 14.75 -11.75 16.71
N ASN A 159 14.28 -11.19 15.60
CA ASN A 159 14.69 -9.89 15.10
C ASN A 159 13.48 -8.95 15.06
N VAL A 160 13.48 -7.93 15.91
CA VAL A 160 12.37 -6.98 16.05
C VAL A 160 12.87 -5.57 15.77
N SER A 161 12.16 -4.84 14.90
CA SER A 161 12.48 -3.45 14.63
C SER A 161 12.04 -2.54 15.78
N ASN A 162 12.78 -1.44 16.02
CA ASN A 162 12.40 -0.47 17.04
C ASN A 162 11.00 0.11 16.82
N GLN A 163 10.61 0.30 15.58
CA GLN A 163 9.28 0.79 15.24
C GLN A 163 8.19 -0.20 15.63
N PHE A 164 8.42 -1.51 15.46
CA PHE A 164 7.49 -2.53 15.91
C PHE A 164 7.43 -2.62 17.45
N VAL A 165 8.57 -2.48 18.12
CA VAL A 165 8.61 -2.36 19.58
C VAL A 165 7.74 -1.20 20.07
N ASN A 166 7.89 -0.02 19.46
CA ASN A 166 7.12 1.17 19.82
C ASN A 166 5.62 1.02 19.50
N LEU A 167 5.27 0.33 18.40
CA LEU A 167 3.88 0.02 18.07
C LEU A 167 3.25 -0.88 19.13
N VAL A 168 3.91 -1.99 19.48
CA VAL A 168 3.46 -2.95 20.50
C VAL A 168 3.40 -2.32 21.90
N LYS A 169 4.31 -1.41 22.20
CA LYS A 169 4.33 -0.65 23.45
C LYS A 169 3.14 0.29 23.61
N GLY A 170 2.59 0.82 22.51
CA GLY A 170 1.44 1.73 22.51
C GLY A 170 1.76 3.17 22.10
N GLU A 171 2.99 3.46 21.64
CA GLU A 171 3.41 4.82 21.26
C GLU A 171 2.70 5.38 20.01
N TYR A 172 2.07 4.51 19.21
CA TYR A 172 1.26 4.90 18.05
C TYR A 172 -0.24 5.05 18.38
N GLY A 173 -0.63 5.00 19.65
CA GLY A 173 -2.01 5.09 20.12
C GLY A 173 -2.69 3.74 20.32
N LYS A 174 -3.96 3.77 20.72
CA LYS A 174 -4.77 2.57 20.97
C LYS A 174 -4.95 1.75 19.70
N THR A 175 -4.74 0.45 19.85
CA THR A 175 -5.02 -0.52 18.78
C THR A 175 -6.47 -1.01 18.84
N PRO A 176 -7.08 -1.42 17.69
CA PRO A 176 -8.44 -1.96 17.64
C PRO A 176 -8.68 -3.16 18.58
N VAL A 177 -7.65 -4.01 18.73
CA VAL A 177 -7.66 -5.14 19.66
C VAL A 177 -6.51 -4.93 20.64
N PRO A 178 -6.72 -5.16 21.95
CA PRO A 178 -5.63 -5.08 22.93
C PRO A 178 -4.49 -6.04 22.57
N VAL A 179 -3.27 -5.55 22.61
CA VAL A 179 -2.08 -6.41 22.48
C VAL A 179 -1.97 -7.30 23.71
N ASP A 180 -1.70 -8.60 23.48
CA ASP A 180 -1.49 -9.56 24.57
C ASP A 180 -0.38 -9.08 25.51
N PRO A 181 -0.62 -9.00 26.85
CA PRO A 181 0.35 -8.47 27.80
C PRO A 181 1.67 -9.24 27.87
N GLU A 182 1.65 -10.56 27.66
CA GLU A 182 2.88 -11.38 27.67
C GLU A 182 3.67 -11.18 26.38
N PHE A 183 2.96 -11.01 25.24
CA PHE A 183 3.59 -10.64 24.00
C PHE A 183 4.20 -9.24 24.10
N ARG A 184 3.49 -8.26 24.68
CA ARG A 184 4.02 -6.92 24.91
C ARG A 184 5.25 -6.95 25.82
N LEU A 185 5.23 -7.74 26.90
CA LEU A 185 6.38 -7.91 27.78
C LEU A 185 7.58 -8.47 27.00
N LYS A 186 7.36 -9.49 26.16
CA LYS A 186 8.41 -10.10 25.35
C LYS A 186 9.04 -9.13 24.36
N ILE A 187 8.22 -8.28 23.70
CA ILE A 187 8.66 -7.40 22.62
C ILE A 187 9.13 -6.03 23.14
N ALA A 188 8.40 -5.44 24.08
CA ALA A 188 8.58 -4.06 24.53
C ALA A 188 9.05 -3.93 25.99
N GLY A 189 9.23 -5.05 26.71
CA GLY A 189 9.72 -5.05 28.09
C GLY A 189 8.69 -4.59 29.13
N THR A 190 7.43 -4.44 28.78
CA THR A 190 6.33 -4.02 29.67
C THR A 190 5.04 -4.78 29.37
N ARG A 191 4.22 -5.07 30.39
CA ARG A 191 2.88 -5.60 30.20
C ARG A 191 1.85 -4.50 29.96
N GLU A 192 2.13 -3.30 30.43
CA GLU A 192 1.22 -2.15 30.34
C GLU A 192 1.44 -1.39 29.03
N GLU A 193 0.35 -0.83 28.52
CA GLU A 193 0.41 0.10 27.40
C GLU A 193 1.02 1.42 27.86
N ILE A 194 2.07 1.87 27.19
CA ILE A 194 2.75 3.13 27.46
C ILE A 194 2.60 4.02 26.23
N PRO A 195 1.63 4.95 26.23
CA PRO A 195 1.42 5.86 25.10
C PRO A 195 2.60 6.85 25.00
N TYR A 196 2.74 7.41 23.80
CA TYR A 196 3.72 8.47 23.58
C TYR A 196 3.41 9.70 24.43
N ASP A 197 4.39 10.19 25.17
CA ASP A 197 4.25 11.39 26.00
C ASP A 197 4.34 12.66 25.13
N THR A 198 3.20 13.26 24.85
CA THR A 198 3.10 14.52 24.10
C THR A 198 3.26 15.76 24.97
N SER A 199 3.35 15.63 26.29
CA SER A 199 3.45 16.78 27.22
C SER A 199 4.72 17.60 27.03
N LYS A 200 5.75 16.98 26.48
CA LYS A 200 7.05 17.62 26.18
C LYS A 200 7.10 18.27 24.80
N TYR A 201 6.06 18.12 23.99
CA TYR A 201 6.03 18.74 22.68
C TYR A 201 5.80 20.24 22.82
N GLN A 202 6.77 21.02 22.35
CA GLN A 202 6.65 22.46 22.21
C GLN A 202 6.64 22.79 20.73
N MET A 203 5.56 23.44 20.29
CA MET A 203 5.47 23.93 18.93
C MET A 203 6.54 24.99 18.71
N GLN A 204 7.41 24.78 17.74
CA GLN A 204 8.38 25.78 17.35
C GLN A 204 7.67 26.88 16.56
N PRO A 205 7.89 28.18 16.88
CA PRO A 205 7.34 29.25 16.06
C PRO A 205 7.93 29.15 14.64
N ASN A 206 7.06 29.20 13.65
CA ASN A 206 7.48 29.26 12.25
C ASN A 206 7.51 30.73 11.81
N PRO A 207 8.70 31.36 11.67
CA PRO A 207 8.80 32.78 11.32
C PRO A 207 8.32 33.08 9.89
N GLU A 208 8.12 32.08 9.05
CA GLU A 208 7.65 32.23 7.66
C GLU A 208 6.12 32.15 7.54
N LEU A 209 5.42 31.72 8.59
CA LEU A 209 3.96 31.70 8.62
C LEU A 209 3.47 32.77 9.60
N PRO A 210 2.73 33.81 9.12
CA PRO A 210 2.08 34.75 10.02
C PRO A 210 1.03 34.02 10.88
N GLU A 211 0.88 34.44 12.11
CA GLU A 211 -0.15 33.97 13.05
C GLU A 211 -1.57 34.25 12.53
#